data_c6b50c32b1e45757e815e61ea21fc816
#
_entry.id   c6b50c32b1e45757e815e61ea21fc816
#
_cell.length_a   1.000
_cell.length_b   1.000
_cell.length_c   1.000
_cell.angle_alpha   90.00
_cell.angle_beta   90.00
_cell.angle_gamma   90.00
#
_symmetry.space_group_name_H-M   'P 1'
#
loop_
_entity.id
_entity.type
_entity.pdbx_description
1 polymer ?
#
loop_
_entity_poly.entity_id
_entity_poly.type
_entity_poly.pdbx_seq_one_letter_code
_entity_poly.pdbx_strand_id
1 'polypeptide(L)'
;MTQDGKSGSAGRTGEFSRVAIVGAATLKGREVAEVLSDRNFPALEVKLLDDEESLGQLEAVGDEMSFVQAASRDQFANIDIVFFASDAQFTRRTWQHAREVGALIVDLSYALEQEPGAQVRSPWVEQELSSELAFGSDESIQVVAHPAATTLALLLTRLGKKFPIEVAVANVFEPASEMGRKGMDELHQQTVNLLSFQPIPKGVFDTQVAFNLLPRYGKDSRHSLQATEQRILDHYRQVTKRALSGREAVQHTIVADRSTARSARIDDSGSAAGPQPKSGAAMPSLALYQAPIFHSHVLSVFIELQRDVTEAEVAQALAGEHVAIVGLEDEPPANVSAAGENEIQLAIRHDAARRDAVWLWAAADNLKLSSLTAVACAETALALKPKGRIQ
;
A
#
# COMPACT_ATOMS: atom_id res chain seq x y z
N MET A 1 12.86 -51.07 -26.86
CA MET A 1 12.24 -49.97 -27.58
C MET A 1 11.22 -49.34 -26.67
N THR A 2 11.60 -48.34 -25.96
CA THR A 2 10.75 -47.54 -25.09
C THR A 2 11.24 -46.11 -25.19
N GLN A 3 10.41 -45.24 -25.74
CA GLN A 3 10.71 -43.81 -25.90
C GLN A 3 10.37 -43.07 -24.62
N ASP A 4 11.39 -42.42 -24.09
CA ASP A 4 11.25 -41.44 -23.01
C ASP A 4 10.58 -40.17 -23.51
N GLY A 5 9.41 -39.87 -22.94
CA GLY A 5 8.74 -38.60 -23.11
C GLY A 5 9.37 -37.55 -22.20
N LYS A 6 10.23 -36.69 -22.75
CA LYS A 6 10.65 -35.45 -22.10
C LYS A 6 9.49 -34.45 -22.15
N SER A 7 8.83 -34.21 -21.01
CA SER A 7 7.99 -33.04 -20.79
C SER A 7 8.89 -31.80 -20.68
N GLY A 8 8.97 -31.03 -21.74
CA GLY A 8 9.64 -29.75 -21.74
C GLY A 8 8.84 -28.76 -20.90
N SER A 9 9.38 -28.32 -19.77
CA SER A 9 8.94 -27.11 -19.10
C SER A 9 9.19 -25.93 -20.05
N ALA A 10 8.12 -25.32 -20.53
CA ALA A 10 8.22 -24.07 -21.29
C ALA A 10 8.78 -23.00 -20.34
N GLY A 11 10.06 -22.69 -20.50
CA GLY A 11 10.73 -21.61 -19.80
C GLY A 11 10.04 -20.30 -20.11
N ARG A 12 9.55 -19.63 -19.08
CA ARG A 12 9.16 -18.21 -19.15
C ARG A 12 10.42 -17.42 -19.45
N THR A 13 10.62 -17.00 -20.68
CA THR A 13 11.56 -15.94 -21.02
C THR A 13 10.93 -14.60 -20.59
N GLY A 14 10.97 -14.31 -19.26
CA GLY A 14 10.70 -12.98 -18.75
C GLY A 14 11.90 -12.08 -19.08
N GLU A 15 11.67 -10.91 -19.65
CA GLU A 15 12.70 -9.89 -19.71
C GLU A 15 13.09 -9.51 -18.28
N PHE A 16 14.35 -9.73 -17.94
CA PHE A 16 14.92 -9.30 -16.66
C PHE A 16 15.10 -7.79 -16.68
N SER A 17 14.72 -7.13 -15.58
CA SER A 17 14.86 -5.68 -15.40
C SER A 17 16.06 -5.34 -14.54
N ARG A 18 16.73 -4.20 -14.83
CA ARG A 18 17.70 -3.61 -13.92
C ARG A 18 16.98 -2.70 -12.95
N VAL A 19 17.17 -2.96 -11.67
CA VAL A 19 16.47 -2.29 -10.57
C VAL A 19 17.43 -1.42 -9.79
N ALA A 20 16.98 -0.27 -9.30
CA ALA A 20 17.69 0.50 -8.30
C ALA A 20 16.77 0.77 -7.09
N ILE A 21 17.34 0.70 -5.88
CA ILE A 21 16.69 1.12 -4.64
C ILE A 21 17.42 2.35 -4.13
N VAL A 22 16.75 3.50 -4.13
CA VAL A 22 17.25 4.76 -3.58
C VAL A 22 16.76 4.89 -2.13
N GLY A 23 17.69 5.06 -1.19
CA GLY A 23 17.43 4.94 0.24
C GLY A 23 17.60 3.49 0.73
N ALA A 24 18.53 2.75 0.13
CA ALA A 24 18.73 1.33 0.40
C ALA A 24 19.08 1.02 1.87
N ALA A 25 19.76 1.93 2.58
CA ALA A 25 20.08 1.79 3.99
C ALA A 25 18.93 2.13 4.95
N THR A 26 17.81 2.66 4.45
CA THR A 26 16.63 2.97 5.25
C THR A 26 15.85 1.70 5.62
N LEU A 27 14.92 1.81 6.58
CA LEU A 27 14.02 0.69 6.92
C LEU A 27 13.20 0.25 5.70
N LYS A 28 12.60 1.21 4.97
CA LYS A 28 11.79 0.93 3.76
C LYS A 28 12.65 0.34 2.63
N GLY A 29 13.88 0.83 2.46
CA GLY A 29 14.78 0.33 1.41
C GLY A 29 15.20 -1.13 1.62
N ARG A 30 15.54 -1.48 2.86
CA ARG A 30 15.84 -2.88 3.23
C ARG A 30 14.64 -3.78 3.03
N GLU A 31 13.46 -3.33 3.42
CA GLU A 31 12.21 -4.08 3.25
C GLU A 31 11.87 -4.29 1.77
N VAL A 32 12.10 -3.29 0.90
CA VAL A 32 11.94 -3.45 -0.55
C VAL A 32 12.92 -4.50 -1.09
N ALA A 33 14.18 -4.49 -0.67
CA ALA A 33 15.17 -5.47 -1.09
C ALA A 33 14.79 -6.90 -0.68
N GLU A 34 14.30 -7.08 0.54
CA GLU A 34 13.80 -8.36 1.06
C GLU A 34 12.60 -8.84 0.24
N VAL A 35 11.58 -8.01 0.03
CA VAL A 35 10.38 -8.35 -0.74
C VAL A 35 10.70 -8.70 -2.19
N LEU A 36 11.64 -7.99 -2.84
CA LEU A 36 12.10 -8.35 -4.20
C LEU A 36 12.67 -9.77 -4.24
N SER A 37 13.46 -10.14 -3.23
CA SER A 37 14.02 -11.48 -3.10
C SER A 37 12.95 -12.54 -2.82
N ASP A 38 12.10 -12.31 -1.83
CA ASP A 38 11.05 -13.26 -1.40
C ASP A 38 10.08 -13.59 -2.55
N ARG A 39 9.77 -12.58 -3.37
CA ARG A 39 8.88 -12.74 -4.52
C ARG A 39 9.58 -13.25 -5.77
N ASN A 40 10.88 -13.51 -5.72
CA ASN A 40 11.69 -13.88 -6.89
C ASN A 40 11.46 -12.89 -8.04
N PHE A 41 11.50 -11.59 -7.75
CA PHE A 41 11.30 -10.56 -8.75
C PHE A 41 12.31 -10.72 -9.90
N PRO A 42 11.91 -10.60 -11.18
CA PRO A 42 12.79 -10.85 -12.31
C PRO A 42 13.79 -9.68 -12.51
N ALA A 43 14.70 -9.52 -11.56
CA ALA A 43 15.80 -8.55 -11.63
C ALA A 43 17.05 -9.21 -12.19
N LEU A 44 17.68 -8.55 -13.17
CA LEU A 44 19.02 -8.90 -13.65
C LEU A 44 20.11 -8.41 -12.70
N GLU A 45 19.87 -7.24 -12.14
CA GLU A 45 20.77 -6.53 -11.22
C GLU A 45 19.92 -5.67 -10.28
N VAL A 46 20.29 -5.60 -9.02
CA VAL A 46 19.71 -4.65 -8.05
C VAL A 46 20.83 -3.75 -7.53
N LYS A 47 20.78 -2.46 -7.89
CA LYS A 47 21.70 -1.44 -7.37
C LYS A 47 21.15 -0.83 -6.10
N LEU A 48 22.01 -0.75 -5.07
CA LEU A 48 21.71 -0.12 -3.79
C LEU A 48 22.29 1.30 -3.78
N LEU A 49 21.41 2.30 -3.78
CA LEU A 49 21.78 3.72 -3.86
C LEU A 49 21.30 4.45 -2.60
N ASP A 50 22.13 5.35 -2.07
CA ASP A 50 21.74 6.19 -0.94
C ASP A 50 22.55 7.50 -0.92
N ASP A 51 22.41 8.26 0.16
CA ASP A 51 23.19 9.48 0.39
C ASP A 51 24.66 9.17 0.74
N GLU A 52 25.45 10.24 0.89
CA GLU A 52 26.87 10.12 1.19
C GLU A 52 27.17 9.54 2.59
N GLU A 53 26.22 9.65 3.54
CA GLU A 53 26.39 9.15 4.91
C GLU A 53 26.31 7.61 4.95
N SER A 54 25.63 7.01 3.99
CA SER A 54 25.41 5.57 3.88
C SER A 54 26.40 4.87 2.95
N LEU A 55 27.34 5.61 2.31
CA LEU A 55 28.29 5.06 1.36
C LEU A 55 29.15 3.94 1.95
N GLY A 56 29.26 2.84 1.20
CA GLY A 56 30.08 1.70 1.57
C GLY A 56 29.49 0.81 2.65
N GLN A 57 28.28 1.11 3.14
CA GLN A 57 27.55 0.16 3.97
C GLN A 57 27.23 -1.09 3.16
N LEU A 58 27.27 -2.25 3.83
CA LEU A 58 26.87 -3.54 3.24
C LEU A 58 25.40 -3.77 3.58
N GLU A 59 24.59 -3.99 2.55
CA GLU A 59 23.17 -4.35 2.70
C GLU A 59 22.90 -5.64 1.93
N ALA A 60 21.97 -6.45 2.45
CA ALA A 60 21.59 -7.70 1.84
C ALA A 60 20.53 -7.49 0.74
N VAL A 61 20.67 -8.21 -0.36
CA VAL A 61 19.64 -8.40 -1.38
C VAL A 61 19.51 -9.92 -1.59
N GLY A 62 18.53 -10.52 -0.95
CA GLY A 62 18.47 -11.98 -0.85
C GLY A 62 19.69 -12.57 -0.17
N ASP A 63 20.34 -13.52 -0.83
CA ASP A 63 21.54 -14.19 -0.32
C ASP A 63 22.85 -13.41 -0.63
N GLU A 64 22.78 -12.30 -1.37
CA GLU A 64 23.94 -11.52 -1.77
C GLU A 64 24.10 -10.26 -0.94
N MET A 65 25.37 -9.95 -0.60
CA MET A 65 25.72 -8.70 0.06
C MET A 65 26.23 -7.71 -0.98
N SER A 66 25.65 -6.51 -1.02
CA SER A 66 26.04 -5.45 -1.95
C SER A 66 26.37 -4.17 -1.22
N PHE A 67 27.35 -3.41 -1.77
CA PHE A 67 27.72 -2.12 -1.23
C PHE A 67 26.72 -1.04 -1.66
N VAL A 68 26.33 -0.21 -0.71
CA VAL A 68 25.56 1.01 -0.98
C VAL A 68 26.46 2.02 -1.69
N GLN A 69 25.98 2.54 -2.81
CA GLN A 69 26.64 3.54 -3.66
C GLN A 69 25.92 4.89 -3.58
N ALA A 70 26.62 5.98 -3.93
CA ALA A 70 25.99 7.29 -4.01
C ALA A 70 24.94 7.33 -5.11
N ALA A 71 23.79 7.95 -4.86
CA ALA A 71 22.73 8.15 -5.86
C ALA A 71 23.11 9.26 -6.86
N SER A 72 24.27 9.11 -7.53
CA SER A 72 24.73 10.01 -8.59
C SER A 72 24.06 9.70 -9.92
N ARG A 73 23.98 10.68 -10.83
CA ARG A 73 23.32 10.57 -12.13
C ARG A 73 23.77 9.34 -12.94
N ASP A 74 25.07 9.05 -12.91
CA ASP A 74 25.66 7.94 -13.70
C ASP A 74 25.17 6.56 -13.22
N GLN A 75 24.78 6.44 -11.96
CA GLN A 75 24.27 5.18 -11.39
C GLN A 75 22.89 4.80 -11.91
N PHE A 76 22.13 5.77 -12.43
CA PHE A 76 20.81 5.50 -13.04
C PHE A 76 20.91 5.04 -14.49
N ALA A 77 22.10 5.05 -15.12
CA ALA A 77 22.27 4.58 -16.49
C ALA A 77 21.81 3.12 -16.66
N ASN A 78 20.95 2.89 -17.65
CA ASN A 78 20.36 1.58 -17.97
C ASN A 78 19.51 0.95 -16.87
N ILE A 79 18.98 1.72 -15.92
CA ILE A 79 18.01 1.24 -14.95
C ILE A 79 16.60 1.28 -15.55
N ASP A 80 15.86 0.19 -15.39
CA ASP A 80 14.50 0.05 -15.89
C ASP A 80 13.46 0.46 -14.83
N ILE A 81 13.73 0.21 -13.54
CA ILE A 81 12.84 0.46 -12.42
C ILE A 81 13.63 1.05 -11.25
N VAL A 82 13.12 2.13 -10.67
CA VAL A 82 13.69 2.75 -9.47
C VAL A 82 12.66 2.81 -8.36
N PHE A 83 12.98 2.21 -7.21
CA PHE A 83 12.23 2.35 -5.97
C PHE A 83 12.83 3.47 -5.13
N PHE A 84 12.04 4.51 -4.83
CA PHE A 84 12.43 5.60 -3.94
C PHE A 84 11.90 5.32 -2.54
N ALA A 85 12.76 4.79 -1.69
CA ALA A 85 12.52 4.44 -0.30
C ALA A 85 13.22 5.39 0.69
N SER A 86 13.87 6.45 0.21
CA SER A 86 14.54 7.49 1.00
C SER A 86 13.53 8.45 1.63
N ASP A 87 14.03 9.45 2.36
CA ASP A 87 13.18 10.57 2.77
C ASP A 87 12.72 11.42 1.56
N ALA A 88 11.62 12.17 1.76
CA ALA A 88 11.02 12.96 0.70
C ALA A 88 11.94 14.06 0.13
N GLN A 89 12.88 14.60 0.93
CA GLN A 89 13.80 15.64 0.48
C GLN A 89 14.86 15.04 -0.45
N PHE A 90 15.39 13.87 -0.10
CA PHE A 90 16.38 13.18 -0.93
C PHE A 90 15.74 12.68 -2.23
N THR A 91 14.55 12.13 -2.17
CA THR A 91 13.77 11.73 -3.37
C THR A 91 13.59 12.91 -4.32
N ARG A 92 13.14 14.10 -3.84
CA ARG A 92 12.98 15.30 -4.69
C ARG A 92 14.26 15.78 -5.36
N ARG A 93 15.43 15.48 -4.78
CA ARG A 93 16.73 15.85 -5.39
C ARG A 93 17.20 14.88 -6.45
N THR A 94 16.79 13.62 -6.40
CA THR A 94 17.38 12.53 -7.19
C THR A 94 16.45 11.92 -8.23
N TRP A 95 15.13 12.01 -8.07
CA TRP A 95 14.15 11.32 -8.94
C TRP A 95 14.24 11.72 -10.42
N GLN A 96 14.68 12.94 -10.71
CA GLN A 96 14.82 13.41 -12.09
C GLN A 96 15.88 12.59 -12.87
N HIS A 97 16.89 12.05 -12.20
CA HIS A 97 17.88 11.17 -12.83
C HIS A 97 17.24 9.88 -13.35
N ALA A 98 16.29 9.31 -12.60
CA ALA A 98 15.51 8.16 -13.03
C ALA A 98 14.60 8.50 -14.22
N ARG A 99 13.94 9.68 -14.16
CA ARG A 99 13.07 10.16 -15.25
C ARG A 99 13.83 10.39 -16.55
N GLU A 100 15.03 10.96 -16.49
CA GLU A 100 15.87 11.23 -17.67
C GLU A 100 16.26 9.97 -18.44
N VAL A 101 16.39 8.84 -17.77
CA VAL A 101 16.70 7.54 -18.41
C VAL A 101 15.45 6.75 -18.79
N GLY A 102 14.25 7.29 -18.52
CA GLY A 102 12.97 6.65 -18.84
C GLY A 102 12.62 5.47 -17.95
N ALA A 103 13.21 5.38 -16.75
CA ALA A 103 12.89 4.34 -15.78
C ALA A 103 11.48 4.50 -15.21
N LEU A 104 10.84 3.36 -14.89
CA LEU A 104 9.64 3.36 -14.05
C LEU A 104 10.04 3.82 -12.66
N ILE A 105 9.34 4.81 -12.13
CA ILE A 105 9.55 5.34 -10.77
C ILE A 105 8.46 4.82 -9.85
N VAL A 106 8.87 4.17 -8.76
CA VAL A 106 7.98 3.71 -7.68
C VAL A 106 8.36 4.44 -6.41
N ASP A 107 7.53 5.39 -5.98
CA ASP A 107 7.80 6.30 -4.86
C ASP A 107 7.10 5.84 -3.57
N LEU A 108 7.90 5.42 -2.58
CA LEU A 108 7.45 5.10 -1.22
C LEU A 108 7.62 6.28 -0.25
N SER A 109 8.21 7.39 -0.71
CA SER A 109 8.50 8.57 0.13
C SER A 109 7.37 9.60 0.12
N TYR A 110 6.40 9.43 -0.76
CA TYR A 110 5.32 10.38 -1.02
C TYR A 110 5.79 11.75 -1.56
N ALA A 111 7.05 11.85 -1.99
CA ALA A 111 7.63 13.10 -2.44
C ALA A 111 7.04 13.58 -3.76
N LEU A 112 6.54 12.65 -4.57
CA LEU A 112 6.10 12.86 -5.94
C LEU A 112 4.56 12.89 -6.10
N GLU A 113 3.80 12.92 -4.99
CA GLU A 113 2.32 12.92 -5.01
C GLU A 113 1.71 14.03 -5.89
N GLN A 114 2.39 15.17 -6.00
CA GLN A 114 1.92 16.34 -6.72
C GLN A 114 2.58 16.51 -8.10
N GLU A 115 3.48 15.59 -8.50
CA GLU A 115 4.14 15.69 -9.80
C GLU A 115 3.15 15.37 -10.93
N PRO A 116 3.20 16.13 -12.03
CA PRO A 116 2.36 15.85 -13.19
C PRO A 116 2.59 14.43 -13.73
N GLY A 117 1.50 13.66 -13.86
CA GLY A 117 1.53 12.28 -14.30
C GLY A 117 1.80 11.25 -13.20
N ALA A 118 2.02 11.69 -11.96
CA ALA A 118 2.11 10.78 -10.81
C ALA A 118 0.74 10.20 -10.47
N GLN A 119 0.73 8.92 -10.11
CA GLN A 119 -0.49 8.21 -9.74
C GLN A 119 -0.30 7.42 -8.46
N VAL A 120 -1.21 7.62 -7.52
CA VAL A 120 -1.25 6.81 -6.30
C VAL A 120 -1.81 5.44 -6.62
N ARG A 121 -1.07 4.40 -6.25
CA ARG A 121 -1.34 3.01 -6.62
C ARG A 121 -1.44 2.10 -5.40
N SER A 122 -2.36 1.18 -5.49
CA SER A 122 -2.46 0.01 -4.61
C SER A 122 -2.99 -1.17 -5.42
N PRO A 123 -2.11 -1.99 -6.03
CA PRO A 123 -2.52 -3.12 -6.87
C PRO A 123 -3.51 -4.07 -6.17
N TRP A 124 -3.38 -4.28 -4.87
CA TRP A 124 -4.30 -5.12 -4.10
C TRP A 124 -5.74 -4.60 -4.12
N VAL A 125 -5.92 -3.28 -3.96
CA VAL A 125 -7.24 -2.63 -4.04
C VAL A 125 -7.75 -2.60 -5.48
N GLU A 126 -6.86 -2.34 -6.43
CA GLU A 126 -7.18 -2.29 -7.85
C GLU A 126 -7.67 -3.66 -8.36
N GLN A 127 -7.03 -4.76 -7.96
CA GLN A 127 -7.46 -6.13 -8.27
C GLN A 127 -8.84 -6.46 -7.69
N GLU A 128 -9.11 -6.00 -6.46
CA GLU A 128 -10.43 -6.16 -5.85
C GLU A 128 -11.54 -5.44 -6.63
N LEU A 129 -11.26 -4.32 -7.22
CA LEU A 129 -12.26 -3.47 -7.89
C LEU A 129 -12.44 -3.78 -9.37
N SER A 130 -11.45 -4.38 -10.04
CA SER A 130 -11.49 -4.67 -11.48
C SER A 130 -11.15 -6.11 -11.76
N SER A 131 -11.99 -6.80 -12.54
CA SER A 131 -11.63 -8.10 -13.14
C SER A 131 -10.68 -7.97 -14.33
N GLU A 132 -10.52 -6.76 -14.89
CA GLU A 132 -9.58 -6.43 -15.96
C GLU A 132 -8.84 -5.14 -15.57
N LEU A 133 -7.53 -5.26 -15.39
CA LEU A 133 -6.65 -4.14 -15.09
C LEU A 133 -6.50 -3.25 -16.33
N ALA A 134 -7.29 -2.19 -16.40
CA ALA A 134 -7.08 -1.13 -17.39
C ALA A 134 -5.97 -0.19 -16.90
N PHE A 135 -4.72 -0.52 -17.23
CA PHE A 135 -3.59 0.39 -16.97
C PHE A 135 -3.34 1.24 -18.20
N GLY A 136 -3.27 2.55 -17.98
CA GLY A 136 -2.75 3.46 -19.01
C GLY A 136 -1.26 3.17 -19.22
N SER A 137 -0.85 3.03 -20.48
CA SER A 137 0.54 2.70 -20.88
C SER A 137 1.56 3.81 -20.59
N ASP A 138 1.14 4.94 -20.01
CA ASP A 138 1.94 6.19 -19.96
C ASP A 138 2.31 6.62 -18.53
N GLU A 139 2.15 5.72 -17.52
CA GLU A 139 2.33 6.03 -16.11
C GLU A 139 3.74 5.71 -15.64
N SER A 140 4.66 6.65 -15.86
CA SER A 140 6.08 6.50 -15.47
C SER A 140 6.34 6.77 -13.97
N ILE A 141 5.42 7.43 -13.25
CA ILE A 141 5.56 7.75 -11.82
C ILE A 141 4.40 7.12 -11.06
N GLN A 142 4.70 6.14 -10.22
CA GLN A 142 3.76 5.46 -9.36
C GLN A 142 4.09 5.77 -7.90
N VAL A 143 3.17 6.42 -7.19
CA VAL A 143 3.29 6.67 -5.76
C VAL A 143 2.58 5.55 -5.01
N VAL A 144 3.29 4.87 -4.15
CA VAL A 144 2.72 3.78 -3.34
C VAL A 144 1.70 4.35 -2.37
N ALA A 145 0.48 3.82 -2.35
CA ALA A 145 -0.52 4.26 -1.40
C ALA A 145 -0.05 4.03 0.04
N HIS A 146 -0.41 4.95 0.93
CA HIS A 146 -0.12 4.81 2.35
C HIS A 146 -0.68 3.48 2.89
N PRO A 147 0.07 2.68 3.69
CA PRO A 147 -0.37 1.34 4.10
C PRO A 147 -1.71 1.35 4.83
N ALA A 148 -1.99 2.34 5.68
CA ALA A 148 -3.29 2.47 6.30
C ALA A 148 -4.42 2.76 5.29
N ALA A 149 -4.14 3.51 4.20
CA ALA A 149 -5.10 3.73 3.12
C ALA A 149 -5.36 2.44 2.32
N THR A 150 -4.32 1.66 2.03
CA THR A 150 -4.44 0.34 1.38
C THR A 150 -5.28 -0.61 2.24
N THR A 151 -4.98 -0.72 3.54
CA THR A 151 -5.74 -1.56 4.48
C THR A 151 -7.22 -1.16 4.51
N LEU A 152 -7.53 0.11 4.74
CA LEU A 152 -8.91 0.60 4.78
C LEU A 152 -9.64 0.40 3.45
N ALA A 153 -8.98 0.71 2.33
CA ALA A 153 -9.59 0.58 1.01
C ALA A 153 -9.88 -0.88 0.67
N LEU A 154 -8.98 -1.81 1.01
CA LEU A 154 -9.18 -3.24 0.78
C LEU A 154 -10.37 -3.76 1.60
N LEU A 155 -10.40 -3.49 2.90
CA LEU A 155 -11.45 -3.96 3.79
C LEU A 155 -12.82 -3.36 3.45
N LEU A 156 -12.92 -2.03 3.30
CA LEU A 156 -14.19 -1.37 3.00
C LEU A 156 -14.71 -1.70 1.59
N THR A 157 -13.82 -1.92 0.62
CA THR A 157 -14.21 -2.35 -0.72
C THR A 157 -14.77 -3.77 -0.71
N ARG A 158 -14.11 -4.72 -0.04
CA ARG A 158 -14.59 -6.10 0.07
C ARG A 158 -15.96 -6.17 0.74
N LEU A 159 -16.08 -5.49 1.89
CA LEU A 159 -17.34 -5.45 2.63
C LEU A 159 -18.43 -4.77 1.81
N GLY A 160 -18.14 -3.62 1.20
CA GLY A 160 -19.08 -2.84 0.40
C GLY A 160 -19.60 -3.54 -0.87
N LYS A 161 -18.88 -4.57 -1.37
CA LYS A 161 -19.38 -5.42 -2.47
C LYS A 161 -20.58 -6.29 -2.06
N LYS A 162 -20.66 -6.67 -0.79
CA LYS A 162 -21.72 -7.56 -0.27
C LYS A 162 -22.74 -6.85 0.59
N PHE A 163 -22.32 -5.82 1.30
CA PHE A 163 -23.14 -5.08 2.25
C PHE A 163 -22.99 -3.58 2.00
N PRO A 164 -24.07 -2.85 1.65
CA PRO A 164 -23.99 -1.39 1.57
C PRO A 164 -23.60 -0.80 2.93
N ILE A 165 -22.53 0.00 2.93
CA ILE A 165 -22.00 0.67 4.12
C ILE A 165 -22.68 2.02 4.24
N GLU A 166 -23.27 2.32 5.40
CA GLU A 166 -23.86 3.62 5.71
C GLU A 166 -22.84 4.56 6.37
N VAL A 167 -22.12 4.03 7.36
CA VAL A 167 -21.11 4.77 8.11
C VAL A 167 -19.86 3.92 8.25
N ALA A 168 -18.70 4.55 8.08
CA ALA A 168 -17.40 3.97 8.43
C ALA A 168 -16.59 5.00 9.21
N VAL A 169 -16.12 4.63 10.40
CA VAL A 169 -15.25 5.46 11.26
C VAL A 169 -14.01 4.66 11.59
N ALA A 170 -12.84 5.22 11.27
CA ALA A 170 -11.55 4.57 11.49
C ALA A 170 -10.67 5.36 12.45
N ASN A 171 -10.16 4.69 13.48
CA ASN A 171 -9.06 5.19 14.29
C ASN A 171 -7.80 4.42 13.88
N VAL A 172 -6.77 5.14 13.47
CA VAL A 172 -5.48 4.57 13.05
C VAL A 172 -4.42 4.92 14.08
N PHE A 173 -3.70 3.90 14.53
CA PHE A 173 -2.59 4.03 15.47
C PHE A 173 -1.28 3.90 14.70
N GLU A 174 -0.57 5.03 14.57
CA GLU A 174 0.66 5.18 13.80
C GLU A 174 1.86 4.68 14.61
N PRO A 175 2.73 3.82 14.04
CA PRO A 175 3.96 3.39 14.69
C PRO A 175 5.09 4.41 14.49
N ALA A 176 6.10 4.35 15.36
CA ALA A 176 7.29 5.21 15.25
C ALA A 176 8.12 4.93 13.98
N SER A 177 8.02 3.73 13.41
CA SER A 177 8.72 3.34 12.16
C SER A 177 8.29 4.15 10.93
N GLU A 178 7.12 4.81 10.94
CA GLU A 178 6.74 5.76 9.88
C GLU A 178 7.70 6.97 9.80
N MET A 179 8.30 7.35 10.93
CA MET A 179 9.36 8.36 11.00
C MET A 179 10.77 7.76 10.76
N GLY A 180 10.82 6.51 10.25
CA GLY A 180 12.05 5.78 9.99
C GLY A 180 12.85 5.48 11.26
N ARG A 181 14.14 5.18 11.09
CA ARG A 181 15.04 4.85 12.20
C ARG A 181 15.07 5.95 13.27
N LYS A 182 15.07 7.22 12.88
CA LYS A 182 15.11 8.35 13.82
C LYS A 182 13.92 8.37 14.77
N GLY A 183 12.71 8.06 14.27
CA GLY A 183 11.52 7.98 15.10
C GLY A 183 11.57 6.80 16.08
N MET A 184 12.04 5.65 15.63
CA MET A 184 12.23 4.47 16.47
C MET A 184 13.29 4.69 17.54
N ASP A 185 14.44 5.26 17.17
CA ASP A 185 15.52 5.56 18.11
C ASP A 185 15.06 6.57 19.18
N GLU A 186 14.29 7.59 18.80
CA GLU A 186 13.74 8.55 19.76
C GLU A 186 12.74 7.89 20.70
N LEU A 187 11.81 7.06 20.21
CA LEU A 187 10.87 6.33 21.07
C LEU A 187 11.61 5.40 22.04
N HIS A 188 12.62 4.66 21.56
CA HIS A 188 13.45 3.79 22.38
C HIS A 188 14.16 4.60 23.48
N GLN A 189 14.85 5.68 23.09
CA GLN A 189 15.59 6.52 24.05
C GLN A 189 14.66 7.21 25.05
N GLN A 190 13.48 7.67 24.63
CA GLN A 190 12.47 8.19 25.55
C GLN A 190 12.03 7.13 26.56
N THR A 191 11.80 5.89 26.10
CA THR A 191 11.40 4.78 26.97
C THR A 191 12.47 4.50 28.04
N VAL A 192 13.73 4.36 27.64
CA VAL A 192 14.85 4.10 28.54
C VAL A 192 15.04 5.25 29.53
N ASN A 193 15.02 6.50 29.04
CA ASN A 193 15.24 7.68 29.85
C ASN A 193 14.12 7.89 30.88
N LEU A 194 12.86 7.67 30.52
CA LEU A 194 11.74 7.76 31.48
C LEU A 194 11.87 6.75 32.61
N LEU A 195 12.21 5.50 32.28
CA LEU A 195 12.41 4.45 33.29
C LEU A 195 13.64 4.71 34.17
N SER A 196 14.61 5.49 33.68
CA SER A 196 15.84 5.86 34.39
C SER A 196 15.76 7.26 35.01
N PHE A 197 14.61 7.93 34.98
CA PHE A 197 14.40 9.30 35.50
C PHE A 197 15.35 10.33 34.87
N GLN A 198 15.66 10.15 33.58
CA GLN A 198 16.51 11.05 32.80
C GLN A 198 15.68 11.95 31.87
N PRO A 199 16.20 13.11 31.45
CA PRO A 199 15.56 13.94 30.43
C PRO A 199 15.37 13.18 29.11
N ILE A 200 14.18 13.35 28.50
CA ILE A 200 13.83 12.68 27.24
C ILE A 200 14.22 13.50 26.01
N PRO A 201 14.71 12.88 24.92
CA PRO A 201 14.91 13.55 23.64
C PRO A 201 13.54 13.85 22.99
N LYS A 202 13.50 14.94 22.19
CA LYS A 202 12.30 15.42 21.48
C LYS A 202 12.65 15.97 20.10
N GLY A 203 13.58 15.33 19.40
CA GLY A 203 14.10 15.83 18.13
C GLY A 203 13.19 15.56 16.93
N VAL A 204 12.43 14.47 16.97
CA VAL A 204 11.52 14.04 15.88
C VAL A 204 10.09 14.46 16.19
N PHE A 205 9.57 14.05 17.33
CA PHE A 205 8.16 14.25 17.69
C PHE A 205 7.89 15.58 18.40
N ASP A 206 8.91 16.24 18.90
CA ASP A 206 8.81 17.45 19.74
C ASP A 206 7.88 17.27 20.97
N THR A 207 7.70 16.04 21.41
CA THR A 207 6.85 15.67 22.54
C THR A 207 7.26 14.31 23.09
N GLN A 208 6.67 13.92 24.25
CA GLN A 208 6.82 12.57 24.77
C GLN A 208 5.87 11.62 24.04
N VAL A 209 6.41 10.66 23.29
CA VAL A 209 5.66 9.56 22.65
C VAL A 209 5.65 8.32 23.55
N ALA A 210 6.77 8.01 24.22
CA ALA A 210 6.85 6.85 25.09
C ALA A 210 5.74 6.88 26.17
N PHE A 211 4.95 5.79 26.23
CA PHE A 211 3.80 5.60 27.11
C PHE A 211 2.62 6.57 26.88
N ASN A 212 2.55 7.24 25.70
CA ASN A 212 1.47 8.16 25.34
C ASN A 212 0.79 7.79 24.04
N LEU A 213 -0.52 8.07 23.96
CA LEU A 213 -1.28 8.19 22.71
C LEU A 213 -1.49 9.66 22.41
N LEU A 214 -1.10 10.11 21.21
CA LEU A 214 -1.08 11.52 20.87
C LEU A 214 -1.90 11.83 19.62
N PRO A 215 -2.80 12.82 19.64
CA PRO A 215 -3.53 13.27 18.46
C PRO A 215 -2.74 14.26 17.61
N ARG A 216 -1.58 14.71 18.09
CA ARG A 216 -0.68 15.64 17.39
C ARG A 216 0.73 15.58 17.98
N TYR A 217 1.71 15.96 17.18
CA TYR A 217 3.08 16.21 17.65
C TYR A 217 3.24 17.59 18.31
N GLY A 218 4.41 17.85 18.87
CA GLY A 218 4.77 19.16 19.37
C GLY A 218 4.81 20.21 18.24
N LYS A 219 4.74 21.47 18.62
CA LYS A 219 4.62 22.61 17.67
C LYS A 219 5.82 22.81 16.76
N ASP A 220 7.00 22.38 17.22
CA ASP A 220 8.27 22.54 16.51
C ASP A 220 8.67 21.24 15.73
N SER A 221 7.83 20.19 15.77
CA SER A 221 8.01 18.99 14.95
C SER A 221 7.90 19.32 13.46
N ARG A 222 8.80 18.74 12.66
CA ARG A 222 8.73 18.82 11.19
C ARG A 222 7.65 17.93 10.58
N HIS A 223 7.04 17.06 11.38
CA HIS A 223 6.00 16.11 10.97
C HIS A 223 4.66 16.56 11.51
N SER A 224 3.59 16.18 10.82
CA SER A 224 2.21 16.52 11.20
C SER A 224 1.32 15.30 11.03
N LEU A 225 0.73 14.82 12.13
CA LEU A 225 -0.29 13.75 12.06
C LEU A 225 -1.48 14.17 11.21
N GLN A 226 -1.90 15.42 11.27
CA GLN A 226 -3.00 15.92 10.43
C GLN A 226 -2.67 15.86 8.94
N ALA A 227 -1.43 16.15 8.54
CA ALA A 227 -1.01 16.03 7.15
C ALA A 227 -0.99 14.56 6.70
N THR A 228 -0.54 13.63 7.57
CA THR A 228 -0.59 12.20 7.29
C THR A 228 -2.04 11.69 7.23
N GLU A 229 -2.90 12.12 8.14
CA GLU A 229 -4.35 11.81 8.12
C GLU A 229 -4.98 12.22 6.79
N GLN A 230 -4.72 13.44 6.34
CA GLN A 230 -5.21 13.94 5.05
C GLN A 230 -4.65 13.11 3.88
N ARG A 231 -3.37 12.74 3.91
CA ARG A 231 -2.75 11.85 2.90
C ARG A 231 -3.44 10.49 2.86
N ILE A 232 -3.71 9.86 4.00
CA ILE A 232 -4.42 8.59 4.07
C ILE A 232 -5.79 8.69 3.38
N LEU A 233 -6.54 9.75 3.67
CA LEU A 233 -7.85 10.00 3.06
C LEU A 233 -7.76 10.27 1.56
N ASP A 234 -6.76 11.03 1.11
CA ASP A 234 -6.55 11.33 -0.30
C ASP A 234 -6.09 10.09 -1.09
N HIS A 235 -5.21 9.28 -0.53
CA HIS A 235 -4.80 8.00 -1.11
C HIS A 235 -5.98 7.03 -1.16
N TYR A 236 -6.74 6.88 -0.08
CA TYR A 236 -7.97 6.07 -0.06
C TYR A 236 -8.92 6.46 -1.21
N ARG A 237 -9.17 7.78 -1.34
CA ARG A 237 -10.05 8.33 -2.39
C ARG A 237 -9.52 8.03 -3.79
N GLN A 238 -8.21 8.17 -4.01
CA GLN A 238 -7.60 7.96 -5.31
C GLN A 238 -7.64 6.48 -5.73
N VAL A 239 -7.23 5.55 -4.86
CA VAL A 239 -7.21 4.12 -5.17
C VAL A 239 -8.62 3.54 -5.35
N THR A 240 -9.62 4.03 -4.60
CA THR A 240 -11.01 3.56 -4.75
C THR A 240 -11.72 4.16 -5.96
N LYS A 241 -11.47 5.44 -6.32
CA LYS A 241 -12.05 6.08 -7.52
C LYS A 241 -11.51 5.51 -8.81
N ARG A 242 -10.20 5.28 -8.90
CA ARG A 242 -9.56 4.74 -10.09
C ARG A 242 -10.17 3.41 -10.50
N ALA A 243 -10.42 2.57 -9.54
CA ALA A 243 -11.01 1.27 -9.74
C ALA A 243 -12.49 1.33 -10.18
N LEU A 244 -13.23 2.38 -9.81
CA LEU A 244 -14.61 2.60 -10.28
C LEU A 244 -14.65 3.13 -11.73
N SER A 245 -13.75 4.01 -12.12
CA SER A 245 -13.68 4.51 -13.52
C SER A 245 -13.33 3.41 -14.52
N GLY A 246 -12.54 2.40 -14.12
CA GLY A 246 -12.29 1.20 -14.93
C GLY A 246 -13.57 0.39 -15.20
N ARG A 247 -14.48 0.28 -14.21
CA ARG A 247 -15.78 -0.42 -14.38
C ARG A 247 -16.71 0.31 -15.33
N GLU A 248 -16.79 1.62 -15.26
CA GLU A 248 -17.63 2.42 -16.16
C GLU A 248 -17.14 2.34 -17.61
N ALA A 249 -15.83 2.36 -17.84
CA ALA A 249 -15.24 2.21 -19.18
C ALA A 249 -15.56 0.83 -19.80
N VAL A 250 -15.48 -0.25 -19.00
CA VAL A 250 -15.81 -1.62 -19.48
C VAL A 250 -17.31 -1.73 -19.74
N GLN A 251 -18.18 -1.18 -18.89
CA GLN A 251 -19.63 -1.19 -19.14
C GLN A 251 -20.02 -0.41 -20.40
N HIS A 252 -19.42 0.73 -20.66
CA HIS A 252 -19.65 1.50 -21.89
C HIS A 252 -19.19 0.76 -23.15
N THR A 253 -18.09 0.03 -23.09
CA THR A 253 -17.60 -0.80 -24.21
C THR A 253 -18.54 -1.97 -24.49
N ILE A 254 -19.06 -2.64 -23.48
CA ILE A 254 -20.01 -3.75 -23.62
C ILE A 254 -21.39 -3.26 -24.15
N VAL A 255 -21.82 -2.07 -23.74
CA VAL A 255 -23.08 -1.47 -24.21
C VAL A 255 -22.95 -0.97 -25.65
N ALA A 256 -21.81 -0.44 -26.05
CA ALA A 256 -21.55 -0.01 -27.43
C ALA A 256 -21.57 -1.20 -28.44
N ASP A 257 -21.05 -2.36 -28.04
CA ASP A 257 -21.04 -3.57 -28.88
C ASP A 257 -22.44 -4.23 -29.01
N ARG A 258 -23.35 -3.96 -28.06
CA ARG A 258 -24.76 -4.42 -28.11
C ARG A 258 -25.71 -3.46 -28.81
N SER A 259 -25.33 -2.22 -29.09
CA SER A 259 -26.20 -1.21 -29.71
C SER A 259 -26.29 -1.34 -31.25
N THR A 260 -25.47 -2.18 -31.88
CA THR A 260 -25.55 -2.45 -33.34
C THR A 260 -26.56 -3.54 -33.69
N ALA A 261 -27.25 -4.15 -32.72
CA ALA A 261 -28.29 -5.12 -32.97
C ALA A 261 -29.56 -4.84 -32.15
N ARG A 262 -30.33 -3.87 -32.52
CA ARG A 262 -31.80 -3.84 -32.41
C ARG A 262 -32.37 -2.41 -32.41
N SER A 263 -32.70 -1.96 -33.58
CA SER A 263 -33.76 -0.99 -33.76
C SER A 263 -35.09 -1.77 -33.63
N ALA A 264 -35.89 -1.53 -32.59
CA ALA A 264 -37.37 -1.51 -32.61
C ALA A 264 -37.98 -1.37 -31.18
N ARG A 265 -38.85 -0.38 -31.12
CA ARG A 265 -40.00 -0.20 -30.21
C ARG A 265 -39.78 0.40 -28.85
N ILE A 266 -40.14 1.67 -28.82
CA ILE A 266 -40.53 2.48 -27.65
C ILE A 266 -41.89 1.92 -27.15
N ASP A 267 -41.97 1.60 -25.87
CA ASP A 267 -43.23 1.64 -25.10
C ASP A 267 -42.95 2.34 -23.76
N ASP A 268 -43.76 3.38 -23.60
CA ASP A 268 -43.80 4.30 -22.49
C ASP A 268 -44.54 3.64 -21.30
N SER A 269 -43.81 3.28 -20.24
CA SER A 269 -44.42 3.02 -18.93
C SER A 269 -43.49 3.52 -17.84
N GLY A 270 -43.82 4.71 -17.30
CA GLY A 270 -43.12 5.34 -16.18
C GLY A 270 -43.15 4.42 -14.94
N SER A 271 -42.00 3.88 -14.62
CA SER A 271 -41.71 3.31 -13.31
C SER A 271 -40.68 4.21 -12.66
N ALA A 272 -41.06 4.84 -11.55
CA ALA A 272 -40.14 5.62 -10.72
C ALA A 272 -39.01 4.70 -10.26
N ALA A 273 -37.81 4.92 -10.80
CA ALA A 273 -36.60 4.30 -10.32
C ALA A 273 -36.36 4.78 -8.90
N GLY A 274 -36.49 3.86 -7.94
CA GLY A 274 -36.01 4.10 -6.57
C GLY A 274 -34.52 4.47 -6.58
N PRO A 275 -34.00 5.09 -5.52
CA PRO A 275 -32.60 5.49 -5.46
C PRO A 275 -31.72 4.26 -5.70
N GLN A 276 -30.99 4.24 -6.82
CA GLN A 276 -30.01 3.20 -7.10
C GLN A 276 -28.96 3.24 -5.98
N PRO A 277 -28.56 2.09 -5.42
CA PRO A 277 -27.51 2.04 -4.44
C PRO A 277 -26.26 2.66 -5.06
N LYS A 278 -25.70 3.68 -4.40
CA LYS A 278 -24.41 4.28 -4.78
C LYS A 278 -23.36 3.19 -4.63
N SER A 279 -23.03 2.49 -5.71
CA SER A 279 -21.98 1.47 -5.73
C SER A 279 -20.62 2.18 -5.72
N GLY A 280 -20.13 2.51 -4.54
CA GLY A 280 -18.80 3.07 -4.32
C GLY A 280 -18.35 2.70 -2.92
N ALA A 281 -17.05 2.47 -2.71
CA ALA A 281 -16.50 2.30 -1.38
C ALA A 281 -16.86 3.52 -0.52
N ALA A 282 -17.50 3.31 0.63
CA ALA A 282 -17.89 4.39 1.54
C ALA A 282 -16.63 5.15 1.99
N MET A 283 -16.67 6.48 1.94
CA MET A 283 -15.56 7.31 2.44
C MET A 283 -15.55 7.27 3.97
N PRO A 284 -14.50 6.76 4.63
CA PRO A 284 -14.46 6.71 6.08
C PRO A 284 -14.21 8.09 6.69
N SER A 285 -14.78 8.34 7.87
CA SER A 285 -14.27 9.35 8.80
C SER A 285 -13.03 8.77 9.50
N LEU A 286 -11.92 9.51 9.53
CA LEU A 286 -10.64 9.00 10.02
C LEU A 286 -10.06 9.92 11.09
N ALA A 287 -9.48 9.32 12.12
CA ALA A 287 -8.64 9.99 13.09
C ALA A 287 -7.32 9.21 13.23
N LEU A 288 -6.19 9.93 13.18
CA LEU A 288 -4.85 9.37 13.27
C LEU A 288 -4.22 9.73 14.61
N TYR A 289 -3.64 8.74 15.28
CA TYR A 289 -2.96 8.89 16.56
C TYR A 289 -1.56 8.31 16.52
N GLN A 290 -0.57 9.04 17.02
CA GLN A 290 0.74 8.44 17.30
C GLN A 290 0.62 7.52 18.52
N ALA A 291 0.95 6.26 18.32
CA ALA A 291 1.01 5.28 19.41
C ALA A 291 2.47 5.04 19.85
N PRO A 292 2.70 4.62 21.11
CA PRO A 292 4.04 4.31 21.62
C PRO A 292 4.49 2.90 21.20
N ILE A 293 4.37 2.58 19.92
CA ILE A 293 4.71 1.29 19.30
C ILE A 293 5.77 1.50 18.22
N PHE A 294 6.62 0.50 18.01
CA PHE A 294 7.73 0.60 17.08
C PHE A 294 7.29 0.34 15.64
N HIS A 295 6.60 -0.76 15.39
CA HIS A 295 6.18 -1.24 14.08
C HIS A 295 4.69 -1.52 14.03
N SER A 296 4.18 -1.63 12.84
CA SER A 296 2.82 -2.03 12.46
C SER A 296 1.74 -1.01 12.80
N HIS A 297 0.94 -0.68 11.80
CA HIS A 297 -0.30 0.05 12.02
C HIS A 297 -1.31 -0.85 12.73
N VAL A 298 -2.05 -0.28 13.67
CA VAL A 298 -3.26 -0.88 14.22
C VAL A 298 -4.43 0.02 13.88
N LEU A 299 -5.53 -0.57 13.45
CA LEU A 299 -6.74 0.14 13.07
C LEU A 299 -7.94 -0.39 13.86
N SER A 300 -8.73 0.52 14.42
CA SER A 300 -10.04 0.22 14.98
C SER A 300 -11.10 0.86 14.09
N VAL A 301 -11.92 0.05 13.41
CA VAL A 301 -12.87 0.53 12.41
C VAL A 301 -14.29 0.14 12.83
N PHE A 302 -15.14 1.14 13.07
CA PHE A 302 -16.58 0.96 13.25
C PHE A 302 -17.27 1.06 11.90
N ILE A 303 -18.15 0.12 11.59
CA ILE A 303 -18.90 0.08 10.34
C ILE A 303 -20.37 -0.17 10.63
N GLU A 304 -21.22 0.71 10.12
CA GLU A 304 -22.67 0.58 10.11
C GLU A 304 -23.14 0.16 8.72
N LEU A 305 -23.97 -0.88 8.66
CA LEU A 305 -24.47 -1.50 7.43
C LEU A 305 -25.98 -1.27 7.30
N GLN A 306 -26.52 -1.38 6.09
CA GLN A 306 -27.95 -1.20 5.83
C GLN A 306 -28.85 -2.35 6.34
N ARG A 307 -28.28 -3.40 6.89
CA ARG A 307 -29.01 -4.53 7.45
C ARG A 307 -28.25 -5.22 8.58
N ASP A 308 -28.98 -5.96 9.38
CA ASP A 308 -28.38 -6.88 10.37
C ASP A 308 -27.46 -7.88 9.65
N VAL A 309 -26.31 -8.16 10.26
CA VAL A 309 -25.30 -9.10 9.77
C VAL A 309 -24.81 -9.98 10.92
N THR A 310 -24.23 -11.12 10.59
CA THR A 310 -23.49 -11.95 11.54
C THR A 310 -21.98 -11.76 11.37
N GLU A 311 -21.20 -12.02 12.41
CA GLU A 311 -19.73 -11.99 12.30
C GLU A 311 -19.22 -12.94 11.20
N ALA A 312 -19.84 -14.10 11.06
CA ALA A 312 -19.51 -15.08 10.02
C ALA A 312 -19.75 -14.54 8.61
N GLU A 313 -20.86 -13.82 8.36
CA GLU A 313 -21.13 -13.17 7.07
C GLU A 313 -20.09 -12.10 6.76
N VAL A 314 -19.71 -11.30 7.75
CA VAL A 314 -18.68 -10.26 7.62
C VAL A 314 -17.32 -10.90 7.39
N ALA A 315 -16.96 -11.93 8.15
CA ALA A 315 -15.71 -12.67 7.96
C ALA A 315 -15.61 -13.26 6.54
N GLN A 316 -16.69 -13.91 6.07
CA GLN A 316 -16.75 -14.42 4.70
C GLN A 316 -16.63 -13.33 3.62
N ALA A 317 -17.14 -12.13 3.90
CA ALA A 317 -17.03 -11.00 2.98
C ALA A 317 -15.61 -10.42 2.92
N LEU A 318 -14.87 -10.47 4.03
CA LEU A 318 -13.52 -9.90 4.17
C LEU A 318 -12.40 -10.91 3.89
N ALA A 319 -12.69 -12.22 3.95
CA ALA A 319 -11.72 -13.27 3.64
C ALA A 319 -11.25 -13.19 2.19
N GLY A 320 -9.99 -13.46 1.96
CA GLY A 320 -9.35 -13.45 0.64
C GLY A 320 -7.86 -13.17 0.74
N GLU A 321 -7.19 -13.02 -0.39
CA GLU A 321 -5.76 -12.71 -0.42
C GLU A 321 -5.43 -11.47 0.42
N HIS A 322 -4.30 -11.47 1.10
CA HIS A 322 -3.76 -10.37 1.92
C HIS A 322 -4.52 -10.09 3.24
N VAL A 323 -5.52 -10.88 3.61
CA VAL A 323 -6.28 -10.72 4.86
C VAL A 323 -6.38 -12.05 5.58
N ALA A 324 -5.77 -12.15 6.75
CA ALA A 324 -5.89 -13.26 7.68
C ALA A 324 -6.95 -12.94 8.73
N ILE A 325 -8.06 -13.67 8.70
CA ILE A 325 -9.10 -13.58 9.73
C ILE A 325 -8.65 -14.35 10.96
N VAL A 326 -8.53 -13.68 12.10
CA VAL A 326 -8.11 -14.25 13.38
C VAL A 326 -9.33 -14.61 14.21
N GLY A 327 -9.43 -15.86 14.64
CA GLY A 327 -10.53 -16.37 15.47
C GLY A 327 -10.45 -15.92 16.93
N LEU A 328 -11.52 -16.13 17.69
CA LEU A 328 -11.57 -15.77 19.10
C LEU A 328 -10.64 -16.64 19.99
N GLU A 329 -10.32 -17.84 19.54
CA GLU A 329 -9.44 -18.79 20.25
C GLU A 329 -7.95 -18.57 19.93
N ASP A 330 -7.67 -17.76 18.90
CA ASP A 330 -6.31 -17.46 18.46
C ASP A 330 -5.74 -16.24 19.20
N GLU A 331 -4.43 -16.03 19.07
CA GLU A 331 -3.80 -14.81 19.58
C GLU A 331 -4.37 -13.58 18.83
N PRO A 332 -4.87 -12.55 19.54
CA PRO A 332 -5.50 -11.42 18.90
C PRO A 332 -4.51 -10.61 18.04
N PRO A 333 -4.96 -10.02 16.92
CA PRO A 333 -4.13 -9.16 16.10
C PRO A 333 -3.51 -8.03 16.92
N ALA A 334 -2.20 -7.88 16.84
CA ALA A 334 -1.45 -6.86 17.55
C ALA A 334 -0.35 -6.28 16.67
N ASN A 335 0.17 -5.11 17.05
CA ASN A 335 1.32 -4.53 16.37
C ASN A 335 2.57 -5.42 16.42
N VAL A 336 2.71 -6.27 17.43
CA VAL A 336 3.83 -7.21 17.58
C VAL A 336 3.62 -8.43 16.68
N SER A 337 2.42 -9.02 16.69
CA SER A 337 2.13 -10.21 15.88
C SER A 337 2.10 -9.91 14.38
N ALA A 338 1.77 -8.68 14.01
CA ALA A 338 1.75 -8.26 12.59
C ALA A 338 3.12 -7.85 12.04
N ALA A 339 4.13 -7.64 12.90
CA ALA A 339 5.46 -7.20 12.47
C ALA A 339 6.15 -8.31 11.65
N GLY A 340 6.56 -7.99 10.42
CA GLY A 340 7.17 -8.91 9.45
C GLY A 340 6.18 -9.77 8.66
N GLU A 341 4.88 -9.69 8.96
CA GLU A 341 3.85 -10.48 8.27
C GLU A 341 3.42 -9.84 6.95
N ASN A 342 3.08 -10.70 5.98
CA ASN A 342 2.66 -10.28 4.64
C ASN A 342 1.17 -9.93 4.55
N GLU A 343 0.39 -10.27 5.57
CA GLU A 343 -1.07 -10.18 5.56
C GLU A 343 -1.56 -9.19 6.63
N ILE A 344 -2.72 -8.61 6.36
CA ILE A 344 -3.47 -7.84 7.32
C ILE A 344 -4.16 -8.82 8.27
N GLN A 345 -3.75 -8.86 9.53
CA GLN A 345 -4.43 -9.63 10.57
C GLN A 345 -5.72 -8.91 10.99
N LEU A 346 -6.84 -9.61 11.01
CA LEU A 346 -8.15 -9.01 11.21
C LEU A 346 -8.99 -9.80 12.22
N ALA A 347 -9.41 -9.16 13.30
CA ALA A 347 -10.45 -9.65 14.19
C ALA A 347 -11.75 -8.86 13.98
N ILE A 348 -12.89 -9.55 14.08
CA ILE A 348 -14.23 -9.02 13.84
C ILE A 348 -15.07 -9.25 15.08
N ARG A 349 -15.81 -8.23 15.50
CA ARG A 349 -16.83 -8.40 16.53
C ARG A 349 -18.06 -7.54 16.24
N HIS A 350 -19.20 -8.00 16.68
CA HIS A 350 -20.42 -7.20 16.69
C HIS A 350 -20.32 -6.00 17.62
N ASP A 351 -21.01 -4.93 17.26
CA ASP A 351 -21.31 -3.86 18.19
C ASP A 351 -22.27 -4.36 19.28
N ALA A 352 -22.02 -3.99 20.53
CA ALA A 352 -22.80 -4.47 21.68
C ALA A 352 -24.26 -3.96 21.70
N ALA A 353 -24.52 -2.82 21.04
CA ALA A 353 -25.82 -2.16 21.05
C ALA A 353 -26.59 -2.32 19.72
N ARG A 354 -25.91 -2.71 18.63
CA ARG A 354 -26.46 -2.64 17.26
C ARG A 354 -26.17 -3.93 16.48
N ARG A 355 -27.19 -4.51 15.87
CA ARG A 355 -27.06 -5.73 15.05
C ARG A 355 -26.63 -5.45 13.61
N ASP A 356 -26.76 -4.22 13.15
CA ASP A 356 -26.37 -3.71 11.85
C ASP A 356 -24.95 -3.11 11.84
N ALA A 357 -24.21 -3.20 12.97
CA ALA A 357 -22.89 -2.61 13.11
C ALA A 357 -21.86 -3.62 13.60
N VAL A 358 -20.63 -3.46 13.10
CA VAL A 358 -19.47 -4.28 13.47
C VAL A 358 -18.25 -3.42 13.75
N TRP A 359 -17.37 -3.94 14.58
CA TRP A 359 -16.03 -3.43 14.81
C TRP A 359 -15.02 -4.36 14.14
N LEU A 360 -14.15 -3.78 13.35
CA LEU A 360 -12.97 -4.42 12.83
C LEU A 360 -11.75 -3.95 13.62
N TRP A 361 -10.92 -4.89 14.05
CA TRP A 361 -9.62 -4.63 14.62
C TRP A 361 -8.58 -5.22 13.69
N ALA A 362 -7.83 -4.37 13.01
CA ALA A 362 -6.83 -4.78 12.02
C ALA A 362 -5.43 -4.40 12.49
N ALA A 363 -4.46 -5.28 12.26
CA ALA A 363 -3.04 -4.99 12.44
C ALA A 363 -2.28 -5.38 11.16
N ALA A 364 -1.36 -4.52 10.71
CA ALA A 364 -0.57 -4.75 9.50
C ALA A 364 0.81 -4.10 9.62
N ASP A 365 1.84 -4.82 9.20
CA ASP A 365 3.19 -4.23 9.13
C ASP A 365 3.23 -3.12 8.08
N ASN A 366 3.52 -1.90 8.53
CA ASN A 366 3.50 -0.74 7.68
C ASN A 366 4.65 -0.70 6.65
N LEU A 367 5.82 -1.22 7.01
CA LEU A 367 6.99 -1.28 6.12
C LEU A 367 6.82 -2.41 5.09
N LYS A 368 6.45 -3.60 5.56
CA LYS A 368 6.18 -4.77 4.70
C LYS A 368 5.06 -4.49 3.71
N LEU A 369 3.93 -3.96 4.17
CA LEU A 369 2.78 -3.63 3.32
C LEU A 369 3.11 -2.58 2.26
N SER A 370 3.88 -1.53 2.63
CA SER A 370 4.37 -0.54 1.66
C SER A 370 5.25 -1.19 0.59
N SER A 371 6.18 -2.06 1.01
CA SER A 371 7.13 -2.71 0.11
C SER A 371 6.47 -3.74 -0.78
N LEU A 372 5.55 -4.55 -0.25
CA LEU A 372 4.72 -5.47 -1.04
C LEU A 372 3.89 -4.72 -2.10
N THR A 373 3.29 -3.59 -1.71
CA THR A 373 2.53 -2.74 -2.64
C THR A 373 3.45 -2.15 -3.72
N ALA A 374 4.65 -1.69 -3.35
CA ALA A 374 5.63 -1.15 -4.28
C ALA A 374 6.09 -2.19 -5.31
N VAL A 375 6.44 -3.39 -4.86
CA VAL A 375 6.87 -4.49 -5.75
C VAL A 375 5.70 -4.93 -6.64
N ALA A 376 4.48 -5.01 -6.12
CA ALA A 376 3.29 -5.29 -6.93
C ALA A 376 3.03 -4.21 -8.00
N CYS A 377 3.31 -2.94 -7.73
CA CYS A 377 3.26 -1.87 -8.73
C CYS A 377 4.25 -2.15 -9.88
N ALA A 378 5.48 -2.52 -9.57
CA ALA A 378 6.50 -2.84 -10.56
C ALA A 378 6.13 -4.11 -11.36
N GLU A 379 5.68 -5.18 -10.70
CA GLU A 379 5.22 -6.42 -11.35
C GLU A 379 4.09 -6.16 -12.33
N THR A 380 3.12 -5.35 -11.93
CA THR A 380 1.99 -4.98 -12.77
C THR A 380 2.45 -4.20 -14.03
N ALA A 381 3.38 -3.25 -13.86
CA ALA A 381 3.92 -2.48 -14.97
C ALA A 381 4.72 -3.35 -15.95
N LEU A 382 5.47 -4.35 -15.44
CA LEU A 382 6.20 -5.31 -16.29
C LEU A 382 5.24 -6.22 -17.07
N ALA A 383 4.14 -6.65 -16.46
CA ALA A 383 3.14 -7.49 -17.12
C ALA A 383 2.45 -6.77 -18.32
N LEU A 384 2.43 -5.45 -18.30
CA LEU A 384 1.78 -4.60 -19.31
C LEU A 384 2.71 -4.14 -20.44
N LYS A 385 4.04 -4.24 -20.27
CA LYS A 385 4.97 -3.94 -21.36
C LYS A 385 4.67 -4.86 -22.56
N PRO A 386 4.39 -4.34 -23.78
CA PRO A 386 4.19 -5.18 -24.94
C PRO A 386 5.45 -6.01 -25.15
N LYS A 387 5.30 -7.32 -25.27
CA LYS A 387 6.41 -8.22 -25.60
C LYS A 387 7.04 -7.73 -26.90
N GLY A 388 8.24 -7.16 -26.81
CA GLY A 388 8.97 -6.64 -27.97
C GLY A 388 9.08 -7.73 -29.04
N ARG A 389 8.68 -7.42 -30.28
CA ARG A 389 9.04 -8.24 -31.43
C ARG A 389 10.56 -8.12 -31.57
N ILE A 390 11.24 -9.23 -31.33
CA ILE A 390 12.64 -9.39 -31.75
C ILE A 390 12.65 -9.22 -33.28
N GLN A 391 13.29 -8.15 -33.77
CA GLN A 391 13.68 -8.01 -35.16
C GLN A 391 15.05 -8.62 -35.36
#